data_34b02845ac661fcab219e81f0ba7482b
#
_entry.id   34b02845ac661fcab219e81f0ba7482b
#
_cell.length_a   1.000
_cell.length_b   1.000
_cell.length_c   1.000
_cell.angle_alpha   90.00
_cell.angle_beta   90.00
_cell.angle_gamma   90.00
#
_symmetry.space_group_name_H-M   'P 1'
#
loop_
_entity.id
_entity.type
_entity.pdbx_description
1 polymer ?
#
loop_
_entity_poly.entity_id
_entity_poly.type
_entity_poly.pdbx_seq_one_letter_code
_entity_poly.pdbx_strand_id
1 'polypeptide(L)'
;MIVDARRAGLPDRIDADVVIVGAGPAGITLALTLADAGQEVVLVEAGGDRFDKAGQEFLRAQSVSPSSHSPGEMYRRRQLGGTSAVWGGRCIPFDPIDFETRDWMPAARWPIAHDEVARFYPQAMALAEAGAADFTADAANPALAPALPGAAEDVVTERIERFSHPTDFGGWYRKRLAQAPRLRVLTNAPVEQILTDGTAATGVRLRLPDARVTVAAPRVVVAAGGIETARLLLASDETHPVGLGNAHDLVGRYYQCHLEGTLGTIAFHPPAGHAHFDYFRAADGTYCRRYLWLAPAAQRRERLAGMVLRPAHPSIVDPAHRHPVLSAMYLAKNMIVPEYARKMTALEHDERAQRRGSSAAFHAAHFRNVLLGAPRLAGFGIDWTRRRILARRKLPSVLLAEPGGVYPLDLNGEQEPHRDSRVLLGTERDGAGLRRAIIDWRCTAEDRARMIAGVRVIAAAVNRSGVATITLADEEAQAWSDHPVPVGGHHIGTARMADTPTEGVCDANAEVFGTRDLYIAGAAAFPTSSFANPTLTLLALTLRLAEHLRTAR
;
A
#
# COMPACT_ATOMS: atom_id res chain seq x y z
N MET A 1 -0.90 3.60 -27.99
CA MET A 1 -1.87 2.56 -28.44
C MET A 1 -1.91 1.42 -27.42
N ILE A 2 -3.12 0.92 -27.06
CA ILE A 2 -3.27 -0.24 -26.14
C ILE A 2 -3.63 -1.48 -26.96
N VAL A 3 -2.90 -2.58 -26.79
CA VAL A 3 -2.99 -3.81 -27.58
C VAL A 3 -3.10 -5.03 -26.68
N ASP A 4 -4.11 -5.88 -26.88
CA ASP A 4 -4.16 -7.20 -26.22
C ASP A 4 -3.20 -8.16 -26.94
N ALA A 5 -2.12 -8.53 -26.29
CA ALA A 5 -1.05 -9.35 -26.88
C ALA A 5 -1.51 -10.74 -27.34
N ARG A 6 -2.60 -11.29 -26.75
CA ARG A 6 -3.16 -12.59 -27.14
C ARG A 6 -3.89 -12.56 -28.49
N ARG A 7 -4.29 -11.37 -28.96
CA ARG A 7 -5.15 -11.18 -30.16
C ARG A 7 -4.45 -10.47 -31.30
N ALA A 8 -3.31 -9.86 -31.05
CA ALA A 8 -2.72 -8.88 -31.96
C ALA A 8 -1.82 -9.45 -33.05
N GLY A 9 -1.47 -10.75 -33.03
CA GLY A 9 -0.46 -11.31 -33.95
C GLY A 9 0.84 -10.51 -33.89
N LEU A 10 1.42 -10.36 -32.69
CA LEU A 10 2.63 -9.57 -32.48
C LEU A 10 3.81 -10.15 -33.27
N PRO A 11 4.73 -9.31 -33.77
CA PRO A 11 5.98 -9.79 -34.36
C PRO A 11 6.83 -10.46 -33.26
N ASP A 12 7.75 -11.34 -33.66
CA ASP A 12 8.67 -12.05 -32.73
C ASP A 12 9.55 -11.07 -31.96
N ARG A 13 9.78 -9.86 -32.51
CA ARG A 13 10.59 -8.80 -31.90
C ARG A 13 9.90 -7.45 -32.03
N ILE A 14 9.93 -6.71 -30.93
CA ILE A 14 9.49 -5.31 -30.82
C ILE A 14 10.67 -4.52 -30.27
N ASP A 15 11.05 -3.43 -30.93
CA ASP A 15 12.12 -2.54 -30.49
C ASP A 15 11.55 -1.29 -29.80
N ALA A 16 12.25 -0.80 -28.76
CA ALA A 16 11.92 0.40 -28.00
C ALA A 16 13.18 1.02 -27.38
N ASP A 17 13.11 2.28 -26.93
CA ASP A 17 14.16 2.90 -26.11
C ASP A 17 14.09 2.40 -24.67
N VAL A 18 12.87 2.18 -24.17
CA VAL A 18 12.61 1.71 -22.81
C VAL A 18 11.47 0.70 -22.79
N VAL A 19 11.68 -0.42 -22.12
CA VAL A 19 10.59 -1.34 -21.77
C VAL A 19 10.31 -1.25 -20.27
N ILE A 20 9.02 -1.10 -19.93
CA ILE A 20 8.54 -1.01 -18.54
C ILE A 20 7.65 -2.21 -18.26
N VAL A 21 7.98 -2.97 -17.20
CA VAL A 21 7.27 -4.19 -16.80
C VAL A 21 6.33 -3.90 -15.64
N GLY A 22 5.02 -3.98 -15.91
CA GLY A 22 3.95 -3.72 -14.95
C GLY A 22 3.29 -2.36 -15.16
N ALA A 23 1.98 -2.37 -15.43
CA ALA A 23 1.17 -1.18 -15.66
C ALA A 23 0.36 -0.77 -14.43
N GLY A 24 0.98 -0.81 -13.25
CA GLY A 24 0.50 -0.16 -12.03
C GLY A 24 0.79 1.36 -12.01
N PRO A 25 0.53 2.06 -10.89
CA PRO A 25 0.77 3.50 -10.78
C PRO A 25 2.19 3.93 -11.16
N ALA A 26 3.22 3.19 -10.73
CA ALA A 26 4.62 3.48 -11.09
C ALA A 26 4.84 3.34 -12.60
N GLY A 27 4.47 2.19 -13.19
CA GLY A 27 4.72 1.93 -14.61
C GLY A 27 3.96 2.90 -15.52
N ILE A 28 2.69 3.21 -15.22
CA ILE A 28 1.89 4.18 -15.99
C ILE A 28 2.49 5.58 -15.90
N THR A 29 2.87 6.01 -14.69
CA THR A 29 3.51 7.33 -14.48
C THR A 29 4.80 7.44 -15.28
N LEU A 30 5.67 6.43 -15.17
CA LEU A 30 6.96 6.42 -15.87
C LEU A 30 6.76 6.39 -17.38
N ALA A 31 5.90 5.50 -17.89
CA ALA A 31 5.65 5.35 -19.32
C ALA A 31 5.15 6.64 -19.97
N LEU A 32 4.18 7.32 -19.34
CA LEU A 32 3.68 8.60 -19.84
C LEU A 32 4.75 9.68 -19.78
N THR A 33 5.53 9.76 -18.68
CA THR A 33 6.55 10.79 -18.52
C THR A 33 7.69 10.64 -19.53
N LEU A 34 8.13 9.42 -19.81
CA LEU A 34 9.21 9.15 -20.78
C LEU A 34 8.71 9.32 -22.23
N ALA A 35 7.50 8.86 -22.55
CA ALA A 35 6.91 9.06 -23.88
C ALA A 35 6.69 10.56 -24.19
N ASP A 36 6.21 11.34 -23.22
CA ASP A 36 6.08 12.80 -23.35
C ASP A 36 7.45 13.49 -23.54
N ALA A 37 8.55 12.87 -23.04
CA ALA A 37 9.92 13.33 -23.24
C ALA A 37 10.53 12.88 -24.59
N GLY A 38 9.76 12.17 -25.43
CA GLY A 38 10.17 11.80 -26.79
C GLY A 38 10.80 10.41 -26.93
N GLN A 39 10.83 9.58 -25.87
CA GLN A 39 11.34 8.21 -25.93
C GLN A 39 10.28 7.24 -26.48
N GLU A 40 10.69 6.25 -27.25
CA GLU A 40 9.83 5.13 -27.68
C GLU A 40 9.70 4.14 -26.51
N VAL A 41 8.49 4.04 -25.95
CA VAL A 41 8.23 3.26 -24.73
C VAL A 41 7.30 2.09 -25.01
N VAL A 42 7.68 0.89 -24.55
CA VAL A 42 6.77 -0.26 -24.46
C VAL A 42 6.46 -0.53 -23.00
N LEU A 43 5.18 -0.37 -22.62
CA LEU A 43 4.65 -0.72 -21.30
C LEU A 43 3.97 -2.09 -21.39
N VAL A 44 4.46 -3.09 -20.64
CA VAL A 44 3.90 -4.43 -20.63
C VAL A 44 3.14 -4.71 -19.34
N GLU A 45 1.93 -5.24 -19.46
CA GLU A 45 1.06 -5.64 -18.35
C GLU A 45 0.69 -7.11 -18.50
N ALA A 46 0.92 -7.87 -17.43
CA ALA A 46 0.63 -9.30 -17.43
C ALA A 46 -0.87 -9.61 -17.48
N GLY A 47 -1.71 -8.73 -16.93
CA GLY A 47 -3.17 -8.82 -16.96
C GLY A 47 -3.83 -8.10 -18.11
N GLY A 48 -5.15 -8.20 -18.17
CA GLY A 48 -5.98 -7.51 -19.15
C GLY A 48 -6.41 -6.11 -18.67
N ASP A 49 -7.38 -5.54 -19.40
CA ASP A 49 -7.96 -4.23 -19.10
C ASP A 49 -8.79 -4.20 -17.81
N ARG A 50 -9.30 -5.33 -17.39
CA ARG A 50 -10.23 -5.48 -16.26
C ARG A 50 -9.82 -6.69 -15.42
N PHE A 51 -10.38 -6.73 -14.21
CA PHE A 51 -10.23 -7.88 -13.33
C PHE A 51 -10.72 -9.17 -14.01
N ASP A 52 -9.85 -10.17 -13.97
CA ASP A 52 -10.12 -11.53 -14.39
C ASP A 52 -9.73 -12.50 -13.27
N LYS A 53 -10.69 -13.31 -12.82
CA LYS A 53 -10.49 -14.25 -11.71
C LYS A 53 -9.43 -15.30 -12.05
N ALA A 54 -9.43 -15.81 -13.28
CA ALA A 54 -8.43 -16.78 -13.74
C ALA A 54 -7.03 -16.15 -13.81
N GLY A 55 -6.96 -14.91 -14.32
CA GLY A 55 -5.72 -14.13 -14.33
C GLY A 55 -5.20 -13.79 -12.94
N GLN A 56 -6.09 -13.56 -11.97
CA GLN A 56 -5.71 -13.27 -10.58
C GLN A 56 -5.02 -14.47 -9.89
N GLU A 57 -5.36 -15.71 -10.27
CA GLU A 57 -4.75 -16.93 -9.75
C GLU A 57 -3.23 -17.01 -10.01
N PHE A 58 -2.72 -16.33 -11.02
CA PHE A 58 -1.28 -16.22 -11.29
C PHE A 58 -0.51 -15.48 -10.18
N LEU A 59 -1.19 -14.63 -9.39
CA LEU A 59 -0.60 -13.93 -8.24
C LEU A 59 -0.59 -14.77 -6.96
N ARG A 60 -1.16 -15.98 -6.98
CA ARG A 60 -1.14 -16.87 -5.84
C ARG A 60 0.29 -17.19 -5.43
N ALA A 61 0.59 -17.03 -4.15
CA ALA A 61 1.86 -17.35 -3.54
C ALA A 61 1.64 -18.22 -2.31
N GLN A 62 2.58 -19.10 -2.02
CA GLN A 62 2.58 -19.86 -0.78
C GLN A 62 3.03 -18.94 0.36
N SER A 63 2.26 -18.86 1.44
CA SER A 63 2.69 -18.19 2.67
C SER A 63 3.25 -19.21 3.66
N VAL A 64 4.41 -18.93 4.23
CA VAL A 64 5.03 -19.74 5.29
C VAL A 64 4.26 -19.57 6.60
N SER A 65 3.73 -18.36 6.85
CA SER A 65 2.98 -18.02 8.07
C SER A 65 1.59 -17.46 7.69
N PRO A 66 0.63 -18.32 7.29
CA PRO A 66 -0.67 -17.86 6.80
C PRO A 66 -1.55 -17.22 7.88
N SER A 67 -1.24 -17.43 9.17
CA SER A 67 -1.92 -16.75 10.28
C SER A 67 -1.53 -15.30 10.45
N SER A 68 -0.37 -14.89 9.95
CA SER A 68 0.16 -13.52 10.11
C SER A 68 0.30 -12.75 8.81
N HIS A 69 0.19 -13.41 7.66
CA HIS A 69 0.24 -12.79 6.35
C HIS A 69 -0.93 -13.24 5.47
N SER A 70 -1.63 -12.30 4.88
CA SER A 70 -2.74 -12.57 3.95
C SER A 70 -2.26 -13.34 2.71
N PRO A 71 -3.13 -14.15 2.07
CA PRO A 71 -2.80 -14.82 0.82
C PRO A 71 -2.19 -13.88 -0.22
N GLY A 72 -1.17 -14.34 -0.94
CA GLY A 72 -0.39 -13.49 -1.84
C GLY A 72 -1.18 -12.85 -2.98
N GLU A 73 -2.30 -13.42 -3.39
CA GLU A 73 -3.20 -12.83 -4.39
C GLU A 73 -4.15 -11.77 -3.84
N MET A 74 -4.26 -11.62 -2.51
CA MET A 74 -5.06 -10.56 -1.89
C MET A 74 -4.35 -9.21 -1.98
N TYR A 75 -5.12 -8.13 -1.96
CA TYR A 75 -4.62 -6.74 -2.03
C TYR A 75 -3.76 -6.41 -3.23
N ARG A 76 -3.72 -7.28 -4.24
CA ARG A 76 -3.02 -7.07 -5.51
C ARG A 76 -3.97 -7.24 -6.68
N ARG A 77 -3.68 -6.61 -7.81
CA ARG A 77 -4.45 -6.75 -9.06
C ARG A 77 -3.54 -6.96 -10.24
N ARG A 78 -3.85 -8.00 -11.02
CA ARG A 78 -3.22 -8.30 -12.30
C ARG A 78 -4.11 -7.76 -13.41
N GLN A 79 -4.00 -6.47 -13.65
CA GLN A 79 -4.73 -5.74 -14.68
C GLN A 79 -4.09 -4.37 -14.94
N LEU A 80 -4.46 -3.72 -16.05
CA LEU A 80 -4.11 -2.33 -16.33
C LEU A 80 -4.55 -1.44 -15.17
N GLY A 81 -3.62 -0.63 -14.61
CA GLY A 81 -3.81 0.15 -13.39
C GLY A 81 -3.32 -0.57 -12.13
N GLY A 82 -3.07 -1.89 -12.20
CA GLY A 82 -2.62 -2.67 -11.05
C GLY A 82 -3.51 -2.50 -9.83
N THR A 83 -2.91 -2.48 -8.65
CA THR A 83 -3.62 -2.40 -7.36
C THR A 83 -4.36 -1.08 -7.13
N SER A 84 -4.10 -0.02 -7.92
CA SER A 84 -4.90 1.21 -7.84
C SER A 84 -6.38 1.01 -8.20
N ALA A 85 -6.73 -0.08 -8.87
CA ALA A 85 -8.13 -0.45 -9.13
C ALA A 85 -8.94 -0.78 -7.84
N VAL A 86 -8.27 -1.03 -6.71
CA VAL A 86 -8.91 -1.42 -5.43
C VAL A 86 -8.35 -0.68 -4.21
N TRP A 87 -7.49 0.31 -4.39
CA TRP A 87 -6.92 1.05 -3.28
C TRP A 87 -7.92 2.04 -2.65
N GLY A 88 -7.68 2.43 -1.40
CA GLY A 88 -8.50 3.43 -0.69
C GLY A 88 -8.19 4.89 -1.05
N GLY A 89 -7.20 5.14 -1.91
CA GLY A 89 -6.81 6.49 -2.33
C GLY A 89 -6.09 7.32 -1.26
N ARG A 90 -5.63 6.72 -0.16
CA ARG A 90 -4.93 7.43 0.91
C ARG A 90 -3.53 7.86 0.45
N CYS A 91 -3.26 9.15 0.57
CA CYS A 91 -1.99 9.79 0.24
C CYS A 91 -1.42 10.46 1.49
N ILE A 92 -0.25 9.98 1.92
CA ILE A 92 0.56 10.52 3.02
C ILE A 92 2.01 10.50 2.53
N PRO A 93 2.78 11.58 2.69
CA PRO A 93 4.20 11.57 2.36
C PRO A 93 4.99 10.77 3.39
N PHE A 94 6.13 10.26 3.01
CA PHE A 94 7.16 9.89 3.99
C PHE A 94 7.75 11.17 4.59
N ASP A 95 8.08 11.10 5.86
CA ASP A 95 8.61 12.22 6.62
C ASP A 95 10.16 12.21 6.64
N PRO A 96 10.81 13.34 6.96
CA PRO A 96 12.28 13.39 7.05
C PRO A 96 12.90 12.29 7.91
N ILE A 97 12.26 11.94 9.03
CA ILE A 97 12.74 10.88 9.94
C ILE A 97 12.81 9.50 9.27
N ASP A 98 11.97 9.23 8.27
CA ASP A 98 11.97 7.94 7.54
C ASP A 98 13.25 7.78 6.70
N PHE A 99 13.91 8.89 6.34
CA PHE A 99 15.16 8.92 5.57
C PHE A 99 16.41 9.05 6.44
N GLU A 100 16.25 9.32 7.74
CA GLU A 100 17.37 9.43 8.66
C GLU A 100 18.00 8.06 8.97
N THR A 101 19.30 8.05 9.22
CA THR A 101 19.95 6.89 9.81
C THR A 101 19.53 6.77 11.26
N ARG A 102 18.82 5.69 11.60
CA ARG A 102 18.30 5.40 12.93
C ARG A 102 19.10 4.24 13.53
N ASP A 103 19.91 4.53 14.54
CA ASP A 103 20.78 3.53 15.20
C ASP A 103 20.01 2.39 15.87
N TRP A 104 18.73 2.61 16.18
CA TRP A 104 17.82 1.57 16.72
C TRP A 104 17.08 0.78 15.62
N MET A 105 17.23 1.16 14.36
CA MET A 105 16.74 0.46 13.18
C MET A 105 17.80 0.50 12.06
N PRO A 106 18.97 -0.12 12.27
CA PRO A 106 20.15 0.10 11.42
C PRO A 106 19.96 -0.33 9.96
N ALA A 107 19.04 -1.26 9.72
CA ALA A 107 18.69 -1.68 8.37
C ALA A 107 17.74 -0.69 7.64
N ALA A 108 17.14 0.26 8.36
CA ALA A 108 16.24 1.29 7.82
C ALA A 108 17.04 2.50 7.32
N ARG A 109 17.78 2.36 6.21
CA ARG A 109 18.67 3.40 5.70
C ARG A 109 18.42 3.66 4.21
N TRP A 110 18.20 4.92 3.86
CA TRP A 110 18.09 5.39 2.48
C TRP A 110 19.44 5.92 1.97
N PRO A 111 19.84 5.61 0.71
CA PRO A 111 21.02 6.21 0.08
C PRO A 111 20.74 7.59 -0.51
N ILE A 112 19.54 8.15 -0.29
CA ILE A 112 19.10 9.46 -0.80
C ILE A 112 18.48 10.27 0.34
N ALA A 113 18.51 11.58 0.22
CA ALA A 113 17.92 12.50 1.19
C ALA A 113 16.41 12.67 0.95
N HIS A 114 15.66 12.98 2.03
CA HIS A 114 14.23 13.28 1.94
C HIS A 114 13.90 14.32 0.86
N ASP A 115 14.64 15.44 0.79
CA ASP A 115 14.34 16.54 -0.10
C ASP A 115 14.48 16.18 -1.60
N GLU A 116 15.29 15.18 -1.92
CA GLU A 116 15.39 14.64 -3.28
C GLU A 116 14.07 14.00 -3.75
N VAL A 117 13.27 13.52 -2.82
CA VAL A 117 11.96 12.90 -3.07
C VAL A 117 10.84 13.93 -2.87
N ALA A 118 10.94 14.76 -1.83
CA ALA A 118 9.90 15.69 -1.42
C ALA A 118 9.55 16.72 -2.51
N ARG A 119 10.52 17.14 -3.32
CA ARG A 119 10.29 18.04 -4.45
C ARG A 119 9.31 17.51 -5.50
N PHE A 120 9.10 16.20 -5.54
CA PHE A 120 8.15 15.55 -6.46
C PHE A 120 6.77 15.32 -5.88
N TYR A 121 6.53 15.52 -4.58
CA TYR A 121 5.20 15.32 -4.00
C TYR A 121 4.11 16.19 -4.67
N PRO A 122 4.32 17.46 -5.04
CA PRO A 122 3.28 18.22 -5.74
C PRO A 122 2.82 17.54 -7.04
N GLN A 123 3.77 17.05 -7.84
CA GLN A 123 3.44 16.35 -9.09
C GLN A 123 2.82 14.96 -8.82
N ALA A 124 3.30 14.24 -7.81
CA ALA A 124 2.74 12.96 -7.39
C ALA A 124 1.29 13.09 -6.90
N MET A 125 0.97 14.17 -6.13
CA MET A 125 -0.38 14.50 -5.69
C MET A 125 -1.31 14.82 -6.86
N ALA A 126 -0.82 15.54 -7.87
CA ALA A 126 -1.58 15.81 -9.09
C ALA A 126 -1.88 14.52 -9.86
N LEU A 127 -0.90 13.60 -10.00
CA LEU A 127 -1.10 12.28 -10.63
C LEU A 127 -2.10 11.41 -9.87
N ALA A 128 -2.08 11.46 -8.55
CA ALA A 128 -3.01 10.72 -7.69
C ALA A 128 -4.38 11.42 -7.56
N GLU A 129 -4.57 12.61 -8.12
CA GLU A 129 -5.79 13.43 -7.93
C GLU A 129 -6.13 13.68 -6.45
N ALA A 130 -5.11 13.89 -5.61
CA ALA A 130 -5.24 14.01 -4.17
C ALA A 130 -5.13 15.46 -3.65
N GLY A 131 -5.22 16.45 -4.56
CA GLY A 131 -5.23 17.88 -4.24
C GLY A 131 -3.83 18.45 -3.96
N ALA A 132 -3.77 19.48 -3.12
CA ALA A 132 -2.51 20.17 -2.80
C ALA A 132 -1.55 19.28 -2.02
N ALA A 133 -0.23 19.50 -2.21
CA ALA A 133 0.82 18.79 -1.47
C ALA A 133 1.13 19.47 -0.12
N ASP A 134 0.10 19.88 0.59
CA ASP A 134 0.18 20.37 1.96
C ASP A 134 -0.60 19.41 2.87
N PHE A 135 0.06 18.93 3.90
CA PHE A 135 -0.44 17.90 4.80
C PHE A 135 -0.68 18.43 6.22
N THR A 136 -0.89 19.75 6.35
CA THR A 136 -1.29 20.38 7.61
C THR A 136 -2.80 20.62 7.66
N ALA A 137 -3.38 20.49 8.83
CA ALA A 137 -4.81 20.71 9.03
C ALA A 137 -5.20 22.16 8.76
N ASP A 138 -4.36 23.10 9.18
CA ASP A 138 -4.57 24.54 9.01
C ASP A 138 -4.60 24.94 7.53
N ALA A 139 -3.63 24.49 6.74
CA ALA A 139 -3.63 24.75 5.30
C ALA A 139 -4.83 24.11 4.58
N ALA A 140 -5.31 22.96 5.06
CA ALA A 140 -6.47 22.30 4.48
C ALA A 140 -7.77 23.04 4.79
N ASN A 141 -7.92 23.52 6.03
CA ASN A 141 -9.07 24.28 6.49
C ASN A 141 -8.71 25.12 7.74
N PRO A 142 -8.41 26.43 7.59
CA PRO A 142 -8.04 27.31 8.70
C PRO A 142 -9.10 27.46 9.81
N ALA A 143 -10.36 27.08 9.53
CA ALA A 143 -11.43 27.12 10.53
C ALA A 143 -11.43 25.89 11.45
N LEU A 144 -10.58 24.90 11.22
CA LEU A 144 -10.49 23.73 12.09
C LEU A 144 -9.77 24.10 13.39
N ALA A 145 -10.47 23.95 14.51
CA ALA A 145 -9.84 24.04 15.82
C ALA A 145 -8.76 22.97 16.01
N PRO A 146 -7.74 23.20 16.85
CA PRO A 146 -6.80 22.16 17.25
C PRO A 146 -7.55 20.92 17.76
N ALA A 147 -7.14 19.73 17.31
CA ALA A 147 -7.85 18.50 17.66
C ALA A 147 -7.67 18.12 19.13
N LEU A 148 -6.46 18.26 19.64
CA LEU A 148 -6.09 17.97 21.03
C LEU A 148 -5.16 19.09 21.54
N PRO A 149 -5.69 20.26 21.93
CA PRO A 149 -4.88 21.33 22.46
C PRO A 149 -4.14 20.86 23.73
N GLY A 150 -2.83 21.12 23.79
CA GLY A 150 -1.98 20.70 24.91
C GLY A 150 -1.47 19.26 24.87
N ALA A 151 -1.80 18.49 23.84
CA ALA A 151 -1.19 17.17 23.59
C ALA A 151 0.21 17.32 22.97
N ALA A 152 1.06 18.01 23.59
CA ALA A 152 2.39 18.50 23.27
C ALA A 152 3.33 17.53 22.49
N GLU A 153 4.62 17.77 22.58
CA GLU A 153 5.83 17.24 21.93
C GLU A 153 5.84 15.77 21.44
N ASP A 154 5.05 14.88 22.07
CA ASP A 154 5.04 13.45 21.77
C ASP A 154 4.03 13.03 20.69
N VAL A 155 2.97 13.85 20.48
CA VAL A 155 1.88 13.53 19.54
C VAL A 155 1.56 14.72 18.67
N VAL A 156 1.57 14.53 17.36
CA VAL A 156 1.13 15.53 16.39
C VAL A 156 -0.27 15.17 15.89
N THR A 157 -1.22 16.10 16.04
CA THR A 157 -2.61 15.95 15.59
C THR A 157 -2.96 16.86 14.41
N GLU A 158 -2.07 17.81 14.08
CA GLU A 158 -2.30 18.81 13.03
C GLU A 158 -1.79 18.36 11.66
N ARG A 159 -1.37 17.09 11.54
CA ARG A 159 -1.09 16.41 10.28
C ARG A 159 -2.35 15.74 9.74
N ILE A 160 -2.46 15.71 8.42
CA ILE A 160 -3.59 15.11 7.72
C ILE A 160 -3.15 14.10 6.67
N GLU A 161 -3.97 13.12 6.45
CA GLU A 161 -3.98 12.31 5.24
C GLU A 161 -4.94 12.93 4.21
N ARG A 162 -4.57 12.89 2.94
CA ARG A 162 -5.40 13.33 1.83
C ARG A 162 -5.87 12.12 1.02
N PHE A 163 -7.03 12.24 0.40
CA PHE A 163 -7.61 11.10 -0.33
C PHE A 163 -7.73 11.42 -1.81
N SER A 164 -7.14 10.54 -2.63
CA SER A 164 -7.39 10.47 -4.06
C SER A 164 -8.89 10.31 -4.33
N HIS A 165 -9.27 10.48 -5.56
CA HIS A 165 -10.63 10.44 -6.08
C HIS A 165 -11.45 9.13 -5.99
N PRO A 166 -11.17 7.94 -5.54
CA PRO A 166 -9.99 7.10 -5.65
C PRO A 166 -9.65 6.79 -7.12
N THR A 167 -8.50 7.21 -7.53
CA THR A 167 -8.08 7.13 -8.94
C THR A 167 -7.62 5.72 -9.28
N ASP A 168 -8.41 4.99 -10.07
CA ASP A 168 -7.92 3.81 -10.80
C ASP A 168 -7.03 4.29 -11.95
N PHE A 169 -5.72 4.11 -11.85
CA PHE A 169 -4.77 4.60 -12.85
C PHE A 169 -5.04 4.01 -14.24
N GLY A 170 -5.43 2.75 -14.32
CA GLY A 170 -5.76 2.11 -15.59
C GLY A 170 -6.95 2.76 -16.29
N GLY A 171 -8.03 3.00 -15.55
CA GLY A 171 -9.22 3.65 -16.05
C GLY A 171 -9.00 5.14 -16.31
N TRP A 172 -8.41 5.85 -15.35
CA TRP A 172 -8.20 7.30 -15.39
C TRP A 172 -7.26 7.73 -16.54
N TYR A 173 -6.13 7.05 -16.68
CA TYR A 173 -5.13 7.36 -17.69
C TYR A 173 -5.36 6.64 -19.02
N ARG A 174 -6.39 5.81 -19.16
CA ARG A 174 -6.63 4.99 -20.35
C ARG A 174 -6.60 5.77 -21.65
N LYS A 175 -7.29 6.91 -21.70
CA LYS A 175 -7.34 7.76 -22.91
C LYS A 175 -5.94 8.28 -23.27
N ARG A 176 -5.19 8.77 -22.26
CA ARG A 176 -3.84 9.28 -22.45
C ARG A 176 -2.89 8.18 -22.90
N LEU A 177 -2.95 6.99 -22.27
CA LEU A 177 -2.17 5.80 -22.67
C LEU A 177 -2.45 5.37 -24.12
N ALA A 178 -3.71 5.41 -24.55
CA ALA A 178 -4.10 5.05 -25.90
C ALA A 178 -3.65 6.06 -26.97
N GLN A 179 -3.57 7.34 -26.61
CA GLN A 179 -3.28 8.45 -27.51
C GLN A 179 -1.83 8.91 -27.52
N ALA A 180 -1.01 8.51 -26.55
CA ALA A 180 0.42 8.88 -26.50
C ALA A 180 1.14 8.31 -27.75
N PRO A 181 1.78 9.17 -28.58
CA PRO A 181 2.28 8.75 -29.89
C PRO A 181 3.46 7.79 -29.81
N ARG A 182 4.31 7.93 -28.79
CA ARG A 182 5.52 7.14 -28.56
C ARG A 182 5.33 6.05 -27.50
N LEU A 183 4.08 5.68 -27.21
CA LEU A 183 3.76 4.68 -26.20
C LEU A 183 2.95 3.54 -26.81
N ARG A 184 3.49 2.33 -26.67
CA ARG A 184 2.77 1.08 -26.91
C ARG A 184 2.53 0.38 -25.57
N VAL A 185 1.27 0.10 -25.27
CA VAL A 185 0.87 -0.67 -24.08
C VAL A 185 0.44 -2.06 -24.52
N LEU A 186 1.08 -3.09 -23.99
CA LEU A 186 0.73 -4.49 -24.24
C LEU A 186 0.05 -5.05 -23.00
N THR A 187 -1.21 -5.41 -23.09
CA THR A 187 -1.96 -6.12 -22.04
C THR A 187 -1.98 -7.62 -22.30
N ASN A 188 -2.24 -8.42 -21.27
CA ASN A 188 -2.13 -9.89 -21.35
C ASN A 188 -0.76 -10.36 -21.88
N ALA A 189 0.29 -9.64 -21.49
CA ALA A 189 1.66 -9.84 -21.93
C ALA A 189 2.59 -10.16 -20.72
N PRO A 190 2.47 -11.34 -20.10
CA PRO A 190 3.33 -11.70 -18.97
C PRO A 190 4.78 -11.79 -19.41
N VAL A 191 5.66 -11.16 -18.62
CA VAL A 191 7.11 -11.26 -18.81
C VAL A 191 7.60 -12.55 -18.17
N GLU A 192 8.27 -13.38 -18.97
CA GLU A 192 8.89 -14.64 -18.55
C GLU A 192 10.29 -14.39 -18.00
N GLN A 193 11.03 -13.46 -18.60
CA GLN A 193 12.46 -13.23 -18.37
C GLN A 193 12.88 -11.80 -18.70
N ILE A 194 13.79 -11.24 -17.91
CA ILE A 194 14.59 -10.09 -18.28
C ILE A 194 15.81 -10.61 -19.03
N LEU A 195 16.08 -10.05 -20.20
CA LEU A 195 17.19 -10.44 -21.06
C LEU A 195 18.40 -9.55 -20.79
N THR A 196 19.59 -10.14 -20.72
CA THR A 196 20.86 -9.44 -20.57
C THR A 196 21.93 -10.02 -21.48
N ASP A 197 22.96 -9.22 -21.78
CA ASP A 197 24.19 -9.69 -22.42
C ASP A 197 25.24 -10.21 -21.41
N GLY A 198 24.86 -10.33 -20.13
CA GLY A 198 25.72 -10.68 -19.02
C GLY A 198 26.22 -9.47 -18.22
N THR A 199 26.11 -8.26 -18.75
CA THR A 199 26.56 -6.98 -18.10
C THR A 199 25.48 -5.92 -18.07
N ALA A 200 24.63 -5.87 -19.09
CA ALA A 200 23.56 -4.89 -19.23
C ALA A 200 22.24 -5.55 -19.64
N ALA A 201 21.15 -4.93 -19.28
CA ALA A 201 19.82 -5.34 -19.74
C ALA A 201 19.69 -5.05 -21.25
N THR A 202 19.03 -5.96 -21.98
CA THR A 202 18.81 -5.85 -23.43
C THR A 202 17.34 -5.94 -23.83
N GLY A 203 16.45 -6.18 -22.87
CA GLY A 203 15.02 -6.28 -23.08
C GLY A 203 14.32 -7.28 -22.18
N VAL A 204 13.13 -7.70 -22.59
CA VAL A 204 12.34 -8.72 -21.90
C VAL A 204 11.77 -9.73 -22.87
N ARG A 205 11.54 -10.95 -22.39
CA ARG A 205 10.83 -12.00 -23.12
C ARG A 205 9.41 -12.13 -22.58
N LEU A 206 8.44 -11.96 -23.46
CA LEU A 206 7.02 -12.19 -23.17
C LEU A 206 6.68 -13.65 -23.45
N ARG A 207 5.84 -14.22 -22.61
CA ARG A 207 5.27 -15.56 -22.81
C ARG A 207 3.79 -15.44 -23.15
N LEU A 208 3.47 -15.64 -24.40
CA LEU A 208 2.09 -15.75 -24.90
C LEU A 208 1.68 -17.23 -25.00
N PRO A 209 0.39 -17.57 -25.11
CA PRO A 209 -0.06 -18.95 -25.19
C PRO A 209 0.66 -19.78 -26.27
N ASP A 210 0.82 -19.20 -27.46
CA ASP A 210 1.34 -19.89 -28.64
C ASP A 210 2.67 -19.30 -29.14
N ALA A 211 3.23 -18.28 -28.46
CA ALA A 211 4.42 -17.59 -28.94
C ALA A 211 5.27 -17.04 -27.79
N ARG A 212 6.55 -16.81 -28.08
CA ARG A 212 7.44 -15.94 -27.30
C ARG A 212 7.78 -14.73 -28.12
N VAL A 213 7.62 -13.55 -27.53
CA VAL A 213 7.91 -12.27 -28.17
C VAL A 213 9.02 -11.58 -27.37
N THR A 214 10.05 -11.11 -28.04
CA THR A 214 11.09 -10.29 -27.43
C THR A 214 10.73 -8.80 -27.57
N VAL A 215 10.68 -8.07 -26.45
CA VAL A 215 10.73 -6.62 -26.48
C VAL A 215 12.17 -6.22 -26.20
N ALA A 216 12.87 -5.80 -27.24
CA ALA A 216 14.26 -5.38 -27.16
C ALA A 216 14.32 -3.87 -26.81
N ALA A 217 15.05 -3.56 -25.79
CA ALA A 217 15.26 -2.18 -25.33
C ALA A 217 16.58 -2.08 -24.57
N PRO A 218 17.38 -1.04 -24.79
CA PRO A 218 18.61 -0.79 -24.04
C PRO A 218 18.34 -0.48 -22.56
N ARG A 219 17.12 -0.11 -22.17
CA ARG A 219 16.73 0.14 -20.78
C ARG A 219 15.50 -0.65 -20.41
N VAL A 220 15.58 -1.33 -19.26
CA VAL A 220 14.51 -2.14 -18.70
C VAL A 220 14.13 -1.60 -17.31
N VAL A 221 12.86 -1.35 -17.08
CA VAL A 221 12.36 -0.91 -15.77
C VAL A 221 11.34 -1.90 -15.24
N VAL A 222 11.58 -2.44 -14.05
CA VAL A 222 10.66 -3.37 -13.38
C VAL A 222 9.78 -2.58 -12.42
N ALA A 223 8.50 -2.46 -12.75
CA ALA A 223 7.43 -1.77 -12.00
C ALA A 223 6.32 -2.74 -11.55
N ALA A 224 6.68 -4.00 -11.26
CA ALA A 224 5.75 -5.10 -11.06
C ALA A 224 5.19 -5.21 -9.62
N GLY A 225 5.53 -4.25 -8.73
CA GLY A 225 5.17 -4.28 -7.30
C GLY A 225 6.08 -5.20 -6.49
N GLY A 226 5.99 -5.13 -5.15
CA GLY A 226 7.00 -5.73 -4.27
C GLY A 226 7.25 -7.22 -4.52
N ILE A 227 6.21 -8.04 -4.57
CA ILE A 227 6.36 -9.50 -4.69
C ILE A 227 6.79 -9.92 -6.10
N GLU A 228 6.12 -9.41 -7.14
CA GLU A 228 6.42 -9.83 -8.52
C GLU A 228 7.76 -9.27 -9.03
N THR A 229 8.23 -8.12 -8.49
CA THR A 229 9.59 -7.62 -8.78
C THR A 229 10.64 -8.62 -8.33
N ALA A 230 10.59 -9.07 -7.07
CA ALA A 230 11.53 -10.09 -6.57
C ALA A 230 11.40 -11.40 -7.35
N ARG A 231 10.16 -11.84 -7.61
CA ARG A 231 9.88 -13.06 -8.38
C ARG A 231 10.54 -13.01 -9.76
N LEU A 232 10.38 -11.91 -10.49
CA LEU A 232 10.93 -11.74 -11.84
C LEU A 232 12.46 -11.67 -11.84
N LEU A 233 13.05 -10.91 -10.92
CA LEU A 233 14.51 -10.83 -10.79
C LEU A 233 15.14 -12.19 -10.49
N LEU A 234 14.56 -12.96 -9.55
CA LEU A 234 15.02 -14.30 -9.20
C LEU A 234 14.79 -15.32 -10.33
N ALA A 235 13.72 -15.15 -11.13
CA ALA A 235 13.40 -16.04 -12.23
C ALA A 235 14.22 -15.73 -13.50
N SER A 236 14.87 -14.56 -13.57
CA SER A 236 15.74 -14.17 -14.68
C SER A 236 17.15 -14.70 -14.45
N ASP A 237 17.30 -16.02 -14.61
CA ASP A 237 18.48 -16.80 -14.21
C ASP A 237 19.30 -17.37 -15.39
N GLU A 238 19.00 -17.03 -16.65
CA GLU A 238 19.72 -17.55 -17.83
C GLU A 238 21.20 -17.13 -17.86
N THR A 239 21.50 -15.87 -17.53
CA THR A 239 22.88 -15.33 -17.52
C THR A 239 23.44 -15.18 -16.10
N HIS A 240 22.56 -15.12 -15.11
CA HIS A 240 22.90 -14.98 -13.69
C HIS A 240 22.20 -16.08 -12.89
N PRO A 241 22.83 -17.22 -12.63
CA PRO A 241 22.18 -18.42 -12.09
C PRO A 241 21.45 -18.22 -10.75
N VAL A 242 21.81 -17.20 -9.98
CA VAL A 242 21.16 -16.84 -8.71
C VAL A 242 20.06 -15.77 -8.87
N GLY A 243 19.81 -15.32 -10.10
CA GLY A 243 18.93 -14.21 -10.44
C GLY A 243 19.63 -12.86 -10.56
N LEU A 244 19.01 -11.89 -11.24
CA LEU A 244 19.55 -10.56 -11.47
C LEU A 244 19.59 -9.75 -10.18
N GLY A 245 20.70 -9.05 -9.91
CA GLY A 245 20.91 -8.27 -8.69
C GLY A 245 21.06 -9.11 -7.42
N ASN A 246 21.18 -10.45 -7.53
CA ASN A 246 21.15 -11.36 -6.39
C ASN A 246 22.49 -11.99 -6.01
N ALA A 247 23.60 -11.42 -6.42
CA ALA A 247 24.95 -11.94 -6.11
C ALA A 247 25.23 -12.08 -4.61
N HIS A 248 24.54 -11.28 -3.77
CA HIS A 248 24.68 -11.29 -2.31
C HIS A 248 23.44 -11.87 -1.59
N ASP A 249 22.58 -12.62 -2.29
CA ASP A 249 21.32 -13.18 -1.74
C ASP A 249 20.44 -12.12 -1.06
N LEU A 250 20.21 -10.97 -1.74
CA LEU A 250 19.43 -9.85 -1.21
C LEU A 250 18.09 -9.65 -1.92
N VAL A 251 17.92 -10.15 -3.15
CA VAL A 251 16.63 -10.07 -3.84
C VAL A 251 15.57 -10.85 -3.08
N GLY A 252 14.46 -10.17 -2.80
CA GLY A 252 13.35 -10.69 -2.02
C GLY A 252 13.50 -10.51 -0.51
N ARG A 253 14.72 -10.29 0.04
CA ARG A 253 14.96 -10.05 1.46
C ARG A 253 14.47 -8.67 1.92
N TYR A 254 14.39 -8.48 3.23
CA TYR A 254 13.87 -7.27 3.87
C TYR A 254 12.44 -6.94 3.44
N TYR A 255 11.66 -7.96 3.13
CA TYR A 255 10.26 -7.80 2.79
C TYR A 255 9.48 -7.28 3.98
N GLN A 256 8.81 -6.15 3.81
CA GLN A 256 8.07 -5.43 4.84
C GLN A 256 6.61 -5.29 4.45
N CYS A 257 5.75 -5.29 5.48
CA CYS A 257 4.39 -4.79 5.44
C CYS A 257 4.20 -3.79 6.57
N HIS A 258 3.10 -3.02 6.55
CA HIS A 258 2.74 -2.24 7.75
C HIS A 258 2.23 -3.18 8.84
N LEU A 259 2.53 -2.83 10.10
CA LEU A 259 1.92 -3.45 11.26
C LEU A 259 0.58 -2.77 11.50
N GLU A 260 -0.50 -3.53 11.38
CA GLU A 260 -1.86 -3.02 11.43
C GLU A 260 -2.66 -3.73 12.52
N GLY A 261 -3.75 -3.12 12.94
CA GLY A 261 -4.69 -3.71 13.88
C GLY A 261 -5.41 -2.67 14.71
N THR A 262 -6.25 -3.15 15.61
CA THR A 262 -6.93 -2.31 16.61
C THR A 262 -6.24 -2.53 17.94
N LEU A 263 -5.81 -1.45 18.60
CA LEU A 263 -5.06 -1.51 19.86
C LEU A 263 -5.41 -0.32 20.75
N GLY A 264 -6.12 -0.58 21.85
CA GLY A 264 -6.61 0.44 22.77
C GLY A 264 -7.87 1.17 22.29
N THR A 265 -8.37 2.02 23.14
CA THR A 265 -9.56 2.85 22.91
C THR A 265 -9.30 4.30 23.27
N ILE A 266 -10.01 5.24 22.62
CA ILE A 266 -10.01 6.66 22.96
C ILE A 266 -11.41 7.11 23.36
N ALA A 267 -11.52 7.79 24.52
CA ALA A 267 -12.71 8.48 24.99
C ALA A 267 -12.48 10.00 24.95
N PHE A 268 -13.30 10.72 24.20
CA PHE A 268 -13.21 12.18 24.11
C PHE A 268 -13.98 12.84 25.25
N HIS A 269 -13.39 13.88 25.85
CA HIS A 269 -14.03 14.70 26.88
C HIS A 269 -14.65 15.95 26.24
N PRO A 270 -15.90 16.34 26.59
CA PRO A 270 -16.52 17.54 26.05
C PRO A 270 -15.70 18.81 26.39
N PRO A 271 -15.60 19.80 25.46
CA PRO A 271 -16.27 19.89 24.15
C PRO A 271 -15.56 19.15 23.02
N ALA A 272 -14.43 18.47 23.26
CA ALA A 272 -13.75 17.68 22.26
C ALA A 272 -14.60 16.48 21.81
N GLY A 273 -14.41 16.04 20.59
CA GLY A 273 -15.17 14.94 20.04
C GLY A 273 -14.56 14.30 18.80
N HIS A 274 -15.10 13.16 18.43
CA HIS A 274 -14.67 12.38 17.27
C HIS A 274 -14.71 13.17 15.95
N ALA A 275 -15.53 14.22 15.85
CA ALA A 275 -15.66 15.04 14.64
C ALA A 275 -14.33 15.65 14.18
N HIS A 276 -13.37 15.89 15.09
CA HIS A 276 -12.03 16.35 14.75
C HIS A 276 -11.21 15.31 13.97
N PHE A 277 -11.59 14.06 14.05
CA PHE A 277 -10.91 12.91 13.40
C PHE A 277 -11.78 12.24 12.33
N ASP A 278 -12.96 12.80 12.00
CA ASP A 278 -13.76 12.36 10.85
C ASP A 278 -13.23 12.97 9.54
N TYR A 279 -13.79 12.52 8.43
CA TYR A 279 -13.43 13.01 7.10
C TYR A 279 -14.04 14.40 6.85
N PHE A 280 -13.19 15.35 6.50
CA PHE A 280 -13.61 16.71 6.13
C PHE A 280 -13.11 17.06 4.72
N ARG A 281 -13.63 18.14 4.16
CA ARG A 281 -13.18 18.67 2.86
C ARG A 281 -12.24 19.84 3.06
N ALA A 282 -11.06 19.77 2.43
CA ALA A 282 -10.16 20.89 2.28
C ALA A 282 -10.75 21.94 1.30
N ALA A 283 -10.15 23.14 1.28
CA ALA A 283 -10.57 24.23 0.38
C ALA A 283 -10.51 23.84 -1.11
N ASP A 284 -9.59 22.96 -1.50
CA ASP A 284 -9.48 22.39 -2.85
C ASP A 284 -10.52 21.29 -3.15
N GLY A 285 -11.43 21.02 -2.23
CA GLY A 285 -12.47 20.01 -2.32
C GLY A 285 -12.00 18.58 -2.07
N THR A 286 -10.72 18.36 -1.74
CA THR A 286 -10.17 17.04 -1.42
C THR A 286 -10.64 16.59 -0.04
N TYR A 287 -10.97 15.31 0.11
CA TYR A 287 -11.23 14.75 1.42
C TYR A 287 -9.93 14.54 2.18
N CYS A 288 -9.95 14.92 3.46
CA CYS A 288 -8.84 14.84 4.39
C CYS A 288 -9.31 14.22 5.70
N ARG A 289 -8.34 13.69 6.48
CA ARG A 289 -8.59 13.19 7.82
C ARG A 289 -7.35 13.42 8.69
N ARG A 290 -7.55 13.81 9.95
CA ARG A 290 -6.50 13.87 10.96
C ARG A 290 -6.20 12.49 11.55
N TYR A 291 -5.03 12.37 12.16
CA TYR A 291 -4.59 11.19 12.89
C TYR A 291 -3.72 11.60 14.10
N LEU A 292 -3.53 10.69 15.02
CA LEU A 292 -2.56 10.82 16.10
C LEU A 292 -1.23 10.25 15.61
N TRP A 293 -0.22 11.09 15.41
CA TRP A 293 1.09 10.67 14.93
C TRP A 293 2.11 10.73 16.05
N LEU A 294 2.83 9.64 16.28
CA LEU A 294 3.98 9.61 17.19
C LEU A 294 5.06 10.55 16.66
N ALA A 295 5.27 11.66 17.36
CA ALA A 295 6.16 12.73 16.90
C ALA A 295 7.61 12.24 16.71
N PRO A 296 8.36 12.79 15.74
CA PRO A 296 9.76 12.41 15.51
C PRO A 296 10.67 12.55 16.75
N ALA A 297 10.40 13.55 17.59
CA ALA A 297 11.14 13.73 18.85
C ALA A 297 10.93 12.54 19.81
N ALA A 298 9.68 12.06 19.93
CA ALA A 298 9.37 10.89 20.74
C ALA A 298 9.96 9.61 20.13
N GLN A 299 9.88 9.45 18.80
CA GLN A 299 10.49 8.30 18.12
C GLN A 299 12.00 8.20 18.42
N ARG A 300 12.74 9.33 18.38
CA ARG A 300 14.18 9.35 18.68
C ARG A 300 14.46 9.09 20.16
N ARG A 301 13.73 9.74 21.05
CA ARG A 301 13.93 9.64 22.50
C ARG A 301 13.68 8.22 23.02
N GLU A 302 12.57 7.61 22.55
CA GLU A 302 12.11 6.30 23.00
C GLU A 302 12.60 5.15 22.08
N ARG A 303 13.37 5.46 21.03
CA ARG A 303 13.90 4.49 20.03
C ARG A 303 12.77 3.66 19.38
N LEU A 304 11.71 4.32 18.96
CA LEU A 304 10.50 3.72 18.39
C LEU A 304 10.43 3.87 16.87
N ALA A 305 9.67 2.99 16.23
CA ALA A 305 9.30 3.09 14.83
C ALA A 305 8.16 4.09 14.62
N GLY A 306 8.02 4.60 13.40
CA GLY A 306 6.93 5.50 13.02
C GLY A 306 5.57 4.84 13.14
N MET A 307 4.57 5.54 13.71
CA MET A 307 3.21 5.02 13.81
C MET A 307 2.17 6.12 13.88
N VAL A 308 0.96 5.73 13.54
CA VAL A 308 -0.25 6.55 13.72
C VAL A 308 -1.36 5.75 14.33
N LEU A 309 -2.20 6.43 15.12
CA LEU A 309 -3.46 5.92 15.62
C LEU A 309 -4.61 6.74 15.05
N ARG A 310 -5.73 6.07 14.78
CA ARG A 310 -6.95 6.71 14.28
C ARG A 310 -8.16 6.17 15.03
N PRO A 311 -9.06 7.02 15.52
CA PRO A 311 -10.37 6.57 16.00
C PRO A 311 -11.05 5.76 14.88
N ALA A 312 -11.57 4.59 15.22
CA ALA A 312 -12.16 3.64 14.28
C ALA A 312 -13.54 3.18 14.78
N HIS A 313 -14.22 2.40 13.97
CA HIS A 313 -15.43 1.72 14.41
C HIS A 313 -15.11 0.48 15.23
N PRO A 314 -16.02 0.08 16.12
CA PRO A 314 -16.01 -1.28 16.65
C PRO A 314 -15.99 -2.31 15.53
N SER A 315 -15.58 -3.54 15.84
CA SER A 315 -15.57 -4.62 14.85
C SER A 315 -16.95 -4.76 14.18
N ILE A 316 -16.99 -4.61 12.86
CA ILE A 316 -18.22 -4.71 12.06
C ILE A 316 -18.84 -6.10 12.25
N VAL A 317 -18.02 -7.09 12.53
CA VAL A 317 -18.42 -8.49 12.73
C VAL A 317 -19.09 -8.70 14.08
N ASP A 318 -18.77 -7.92 15.11
CA ASP A 318 -19.35 -8.08 16.43
C ASP A 318 -20.73 -7.40 16.57
N PRO A 319 -21.86 -8.14 16.65
CA PRO A 319 -23.17 -7.51 16.81
C PRO A 319 -23.37 -6.78 18.15
N ALA A 320 -22.46 -6.94 19.12
CA ALA A 320 -22.53 -6.24 20.41
C ALA A 320 -22.36 -4.73 20.30
N HIS A 321 -21.78 -4.23 19.19
CA HIS A 321 -21.70 -2.77 18.91
C HIS A 321 -23.10 -2.10 18.82
N ARG A 322 -24.19 -2.86 18.60
CA ARG A 322 -25.60 -2.41 18.48
C ARG A 322 -25.83 -1.28 17.45
N HIS A 323 -24.90 -1.12 16.50
CA HIS A 323 -24.97 -0.05 15.49
C HIS A 323 -25.61 -0.56 14.19
N PRO A 324 -26.72 0.07 13.69
CA PRO A 324 -27.45 -0.43 12.53
C PRO A 324 -26.64 -0.41 11.24
N VAL A 325 -25.78 0.61 11.03
CA VAL A 325 -24.96 0.74 9.83
C VAL A 325 -23.90 -0.36 9.78
N LEU A 326 -23.18 -0.61 10.89
CA LEU A 326 -22.18 -1.67 10.95
C LEU A 326 -22.81 -3.06 10.75
N SER A 327 -23.97 -3.31 11.36
CA SER A 327 -24.72 -4.54 11.14
C SER A 327 -25.21 -4.70 9.69
N ALA A 328 -25.67 -3.62 9.06
CA ALA A 328 -26.03 -3.64 7.64
C ALA A 328 -24.82 -3.91 6.73
N MET A 329 -23.66 -3.30 7.01
CA MET A 329 -22.40 -3.57 6.31
C MET A 329 -21.97 -5.03 6.44
N TYR A 330 -22.09 -5.62 7.63
CA TYR A 330 -21.81 -7.02 7.85
C TYR A 330 -22.73 -7.93 7.01
N LEU A 331 -24.04 -7.70 7.07
CA LEU A 331 -25.02 -8.49 6.32
C LEU A 331 -24.84 -8.36 4.80
N ALA A 332 -24.38 -7.20 4.33
CA ALA A 332 -24.10 -6.93 2.91
C ALA A 332 -22.67 -7.32 2.48
N LYS A 333 -21.86 -7.96 3.33
CA LYS A 333 -20.43 -8.22 3.08
C LYS A 333 -20.14 -8.90 1.74
N ASN A 334 -21.01 -9.81 1.30
CA ASN A 334 -20.84 -10.51 0.03
C ASN A 334 -21.10 -9.65 -1.21
N MET A 335 -21.66 -8.45 -1.04
CA MET A 335 -21.88 -7.45 -2.09
C MET A 335 -20.73 -6.43 -2.18
N ILE A 336 -19.76 -6.52 -1.27
CA ILE A 336 -18.59 -5.63 -1.18
C ILE A 336 -17.43 -6.27 -1.95
N VAL A 337 -16.34 -5.50 -2.11
CA VAL A 337 -15.09 -5.97 -2.74
C VAL A 337 -14.63 -7.29 -2.11
N PRO A 338 -14.30 -8.32 -2.91
CA PRO A 338 -14.01 -9.68 -2.43
C PRO A 338 -12.96 -9.77 -1.32
N GLU A 339 -11.93 -8.91 -1.35
CA GLU A 339 -10.88 -8.87 -0.33
C GLU A 339 -11.42 -8.43 1.03
N TYR A 340 -12.29 -7.43 1.04
CA TYR A 340 -12.93 -6.95 2.26
C TYR A 340 -13.90 -7.99 2.81
N ALA A 341 -14.66 -8.64 1.94
CA ALA A 341 -15.55 -9.74 2.31
C ALA A 341 -14.76 -10.92 2.93
N ARG A 342 -13.59 -11.29 2.38
CA ARG A 342 -12.73 -12.35 2.92
C ARG A 342 -12.16 -11.97 4.29
N LYS A 343 -11.67 -10.73 4.46
CA LYS A 343 -11.18 -10.23 5.76
C LYS A 343 -12.29 -10.31 6.82
N MET A 344 -13.50 -9.86 6.48
CA MET A 344 -14.64 -9.96 7.39
C MET A 344 -15.05 -11.41 7.70
N THR A 345 -14.95 -12.32 6.74
CA THR A 345 -15.26 -13.74 6.96
C THR A 345 -14.24 -14.41 7.89
N ALA A 346 -12.96 -14.07 7.76
CA ALA A 346 -11.92 -14.54 8.68
C ALA A 346 -12.18 -14.04 10.11
N LEU A 347 -12.41 -12.72 10.27
CA LEU A 347 -12.76 -12.12 11.57
C LEU A 347 -14.03 -12.72 12.17
N GLU A 348 -15.03 -13.04 11.34
CA GLU A 348 -16.27 -13.72 11.79
C GLU A 348 -15.99 -15.12 12.34
N HIS A 349 -15.07 -15.85 11.70
CA HIS A 349 -14.71 -17.18 12.17
C HIS A 349 -14.07 -17.12 13.56
N ASP A 350 -13.15 -16.18 13.76
CA ASP A 350 -12.47 -15.99 15.03
C ASP A 350 -13.43 -15.52 16.13
N GLU A 351 -14.29 -14.54 15.83
CA GLU A 351 -15.34 -14.07 16.74
C GLU A 351 -16.32 -15.17 17.14
N ARG A 352 -16.72 -16.03 16.19
CA ARG A 352 -17.62 -17.17 16.47
C ARG A 352 -16.94 -18.24 17.32
N ALA A 353 -15.65 -18.50 17.09
CA ALA A 353 -14.88 -19.44 17.89
C ALA A 353 -14.77 -18.99 19.36
N GLN A 354 -14.67 -17.68 19.59
CA GLN A 354 -14.62 -17.10 20.93
C GLN A 354 -15.99 -17.06 21.63
N ARG A 355 -17.10 -17.02 20.87
CA ARG A 355 -18.47 -16.93 21.41
C ARG A 355 -19.13 -18.30 21.52
N ARG A 356 -19.65 -18.59 22.71
CA ARG A 356 -20.55 -19.75 22.94
C ARG A 356 -21.96 -19.40 22.44
N GLY A 357 -22.26 -19.60 21.14
CA GLY A 357 -23.58 -19.32 20.59
C GLY A 357 -23.81 -19.92 19.20
N SER A 358 -25.10 -20.09 18.83
CA SER A 358 -25.44 -20.60 17.50
C SER A 358 -25.22 -19.52 16.42
N SER A 359 -24.87 -19.94 15.19
CA SER A 359 -24.79 -19.07 14.02
C SER A 359 -26.07 -18.29 13.76
N ALA A 360 -27.23 -18.89 14.04
CA ALA A 360 -28.52 -18.23 13.89
C ALA A 360 -28.70 -17.05 14.87
N ALA A 361 -28.34 -17.24 16.14
CA ALA A 361 -28.43 -16.17 17.15
C ALA A 361 -27.50 -14.99 16.81
N PHE A 362 -26.31 -15.28 16.28
CA PHE A 362 -25.36 -14.28 15.82
C PHE A 362 -25.94 -13.40 14.70
N HIS A 363 -26.48 -14.00 13.64
CA HIS A 363 -27.12 -13.26 12.55
C HIS A 363 -28.40 -12.54 13.01
N ALA A 364 -29.21 -13.18 13.87
CA ALA A 364 -30.40 -12.55 14.45
C ALA A 364 -30.07 -11.27 15.22
N ALA A 365 -28.91 -11.22 15.90
CA ALA A 365 -28.47 -10.01 16.59
C ALA A 365 -28.14 -8.86 15.61
N HIS A 366 -27.52 -9.14 14.46
CA HIS A 366 -27.32 -8.14 13.41
C HIS A 366 -28.64 -7.67 12.80
N PHE A 367 -29.57 -8.57 12.49
CA PHE A 367 -30.91 -8.20 12.01
C PHE A 367 -31.67 -7.34 13.01
N ARG A 368 -31.62 -7.70 14.30
CA ARG A 368 -32.20 -6.88 15.37
C ARG A 368 -31.62 -5.46 15.36
N ASN A 369 -30.30 -5.31 15.26
CA ASN A 369 -29.66 -3.98 15.24
C ASN A 369 -30.14 -3.15 14.04
N VAL A 370 -30.29 -3.75 12.87
CA VAL A 370 -30.81 -3.10 11.67
C VAL A 370 -32.27 -2.66 11.87
N LEU A 371 -33.13 -3.53 12.38
CA LEU A 371 -34.54 -3.22 12.58
C LEU A 371 -34.76 -2.10 13.60
N LEU A 372 -34.10 -2.19 14.76
CA LEU A 372 -34.21 -1.18 15.82
C LEU A 372 -33.61 0.16 15.42
N GLY A 373 -32.63 0.17 14.54
CA GLY A 373 -31.96 1.38 14.07
C GLY A 373 -32.36 1.83 12.66
N ALA A 374 -33.46 1.32 12.09
CA ALA A 374 -33.87 1.59 10.71
C ALA A 374 -33.92 3.08 10.32
N PRO A 375 -34.42 4.03 11.15
CA PRO A 375 -34.40 5.44 10.80
C PRO A 375 -32.98 6.02 10.66
N ARG A 376 -32.05 5.61 11.55
CA ARG A 376 -30.63 6.02 11.46
C ARG A 376 -29.96 5.43 10.21
N LEU A 377 -30.28 4.18 9.88
CA LEU A 377 -29.76 3.52 8.69
C LEU A 377 -30.27 4.20 7.41
N ALA A 378 -31.54 4.59 7.35
CA ALA A 378 -32.11 5.30 6.21
C ALA A 378 -31.44 6.68 6.02
N GLY A 379 -31.28 7.47 7.10
CA GLY A 379 -30.59 8.75 7.06
C GLY A 379 -29.13 8.60 6.58
N PHE A 380 -28.41 7.62 7.12
CA PHE A 380 -27.06 7.29 6.66
C PHE A 380 -27.03 6.89 5.17
N GLY A 381 -27.98 6.06 4.73
CA GLY A 381 -28.07 5.61 3.34
C GLY A 381 -28.26 6.77 2.37
N ILE A 382 -29.08 7.76 2.73
CA ILE A 382 -29.29 8.98 1.91
C ILE A 382 -27.99 9.80 1.85
N ASP A 383 -27.34 10.07 3.00
CA ASP A 383 -26.07 10.83 3.02
C ASP A 383 -24.95 10.10 2.27
N TRP A 384 -24.82 8.81 2.49
CA TRP A 384 -23.84 7.97 1.79
C TRP A 384 -24.07 7.99 0.28
N THR A 385 -25.33 7.85 -0.17
CA THR A 385 -25.66 7.90 -1.60
C THR A 385 -25.27 9.24 -2.21
N ARG A 386 -25.58 10.36 -1.53
CA ARG A 386 -25.20 11.69 -1.99
C ARG A 386 -23.70 11.90 -2.05
N ARG A 387 -22.97 11.51 -1.00
CA ARG A 387 -21.54 11.84 -0.83
C ARG A 387 -20.60 10.78 -1.43
N ARG A 388 -21.05 9.52 -1.57
CA ARG A 388 -20.21 8.42 -2.09
C ARG A 388 -20.60 7.97 -3.50
N ILE A 389 -21.88 7.92 -3.82
CA ILE A 389 -22.35 7.38 -5.11
C ILE A 389 -22.50 8.51 -6.12
N LEU A 390 -23.28 9.53 -5.81
CA LEU A 390 -23.63 10.62 -6.73
C LEU A 390 -22.57 11.72 -6.80
N ALA A 391 -21.78 11.92 -5.75
CA ALA A 391 -20.74 12.95 -5.73
C ALA A 391 -19.63 12.67 -6.75
N ARG A 392 -19.16 13.71 -7.43
CA ARG A 392 -18.00 13.62 -8.33
C ARG A 392 -16.75 13.13 -7.56
N ARG A 393 -16.42 13.76 -6.44
CA ARG A 393 -15.38 13.29 -5.51
C ARG A 393 -16.03 12.47 -4.40
N LYS A 394 -15.70 11.21 -4.34
CA LYS A 394 -16.33 10.22 -3.45
C LYS A 394 -15.80 10.34 -2.03
N LEU A 395 -16.69 10.33 -1.05
CA LEU A 395 -16.32 10.23 0.37
C LEU A 395 -15.56 8.90 0.61
N PRO A 396 -14.33 8.93 1.15
CA PRO A 396 -13.54 7.71 1.34
C PRO A 396 -14.17 6.73 2.33
N SER A 397 -14.56 7.22 3.50
CA SER A 397 -15.24 6.50 4.58
C SER A 397 -15.90 7.51 5.51
N VAL A 398 -16.44 7.06 6.63
CA VAL A 398 -17.02 7.89 7.71
C VAL A 398 -16.55 7.38 9.05
N LEU A 399 -16.49 8.25 10.05
CA LEU A 399 -16.39 7.88 11.45
C LEU A 399 -17.77 8.06 12.09
N LEU A 400 -18.48 6.96 12.35
CA LEU A 400 -19.82 6.99 12.92
C LEU A 400 -19.76 7.42 14.39
N ALA A 401 -20.70 8.25 14.82
CA ALA A 401 -20.79 8.66 16.21
C ALA A 401 -21.15 7.47 17.11
N GLU A 402 -20.31 7.16 18.07
CA GLU A 402 -20.56 6.14 19.09
C GLU A 402 -21.31 6.74 20.28
N PRO A 403 -22.38 6.08 20.76
CA PRO A 403 -23.22 6.62 21.84
C PRO A 403 -22.45 6.91 23.14
N GLY A 404 -21.41 6.16 23.42
CA GLY A 404 -20.55 6.35 24.61
C GLY A 404 -19.36 7.29 24.40
N GLY A 405 -19.16 7.82 23.18
CA GLY A 405 -18.00 8.65 22.86
C GLY A 405 -16.66 7.92 22.94
N VAL A 406 -16.67 6.59 22.99
CA VAL A 406 -15.47 5.72 23.07
C VAL A 406 -15.25 5.02 21.75
N TYR A 407 -14.04 5.13 21.20
CA TYR A 407 -13.68 4.60 19.90
C TYR A 407 -12.47 3.68 20.00
N PRO A 408 -12.49 2.50 19.37
CA PRO A 408 -11.27 1.72 19.15
C PRO A 408 -10.24 2.54 18.38
N LEU A 409 -8.96 2.26 18.60
CA LEU A 409 -7.86 2.90 17.87
C LEU A 409 -7.29 1.95 16.83
N ASP A 410 -7.40 2.35 15.56
CA ASP A 410 -6.77 1.69 14.42
C ASP A 410 -5.31 2.12 14.35
N LEU A 411 -4.42 1.15 14.47
CA LEU A 411 -2.97 1.28 14.40
C LEU A 411 -2.48 1.05 12.98
N ASN A 412 -1.59 1.92 12.53
CA ASN A 412 -0.75 1.66 11.36
C ASN A 412 0.69 2.06 11.69
N GLY A 413 1.59 1.11 11.66
CA GLY A 413 2.96 1.29 12.11
C GLY A 413 3.99 0.75 11.14
N GLU A 414 5.19 1.33 11.21
CA GLU A 414 6.37 0.93 10.46
C GLU A 414 6.90 -0.38 11.00
N GLN A 415 7.22 -1.31 10.13
CA GLN A 415 7.96 -2.52 10.43
C GLN A 415 9.47 -2.26 10.31
N GLU A 416 10.28 -2.74 11.26
CA GLU A 416 11.72 -2.76 11.07
C GLU A 416 12.10 -3.71 9.92
N PRO A 417 13.01 -3.29 9.00
CA PRO A 417 13.48 -4.16 7.94
C PRO A 417 14.25 -5.35 8.48
N HIS A 418 13.70 -6.56 8.37
CA HIS A 418 14.32 -7.79 8.83
C HIS A 418 14.86 -8.61 7.65
N ARG A 419 16.16 -8.97 7.68
CA ARG A 419 16.85 -9.65 6.58
C ARG A 419 16.19 -10.96 6.17
N ASP A 420 15.67 -11.73 7.11
CA ASP A 420 15.08 -13.05 6.88
C ASP A 420 13.57 -13.00 6.58
N SER A 421 12.94 -11.83 6.65
CA SER A 421 11.62 -11.61 6.07
C SER A 421 11.76 -11.48 4.56
N ARG A 422 11.20 -12.41 3.77
CA ARG A 422 11.57 -12.50 2.37
C ARG A 422 10.52 -13.10 1.43
N VAL A 423 10.67 -12.76 0.15
CA VAL A 423 10.02 -13.42 -0.98
C VAL A 423 11.04 -14.32 -1.67
N LEU A 424 10.66 -15.56 -1.94
CA LEU A 424 11.50 -16.60 -2.57
C LEU A 424 10.78 -17.16 -3.80
N LEU A 425 11.50 -17.93 -4.62
CA LEU A 425 10.90 -18.78 -5.63
C LEU A 425 10.65 -20.18 -5.09
N GLY A 426 9.40 -20.65 -5.26
CA GLY A 426 9.02 -22.03 -5.02
C GLY A 426 9.35 -22.96 -6.19
N THR A 427 9.04 -24.23 -6.01
CA THR A 427 9.11 -25.26 -7.07
C THR A 427 7.82 -25.35 -7.86
N GLU A 428 6.68 -24.96 -7.26
CA GLU A 428 5.37 -24.92 -7.92
C GLU A 428 5.37 -23.89 -9.05
N ARG A 429 4.74 -24.22 -10.18
CA ARG A 429 4.62 -23.33 -11.33
C ARG A 429 3.18 -22.86 -11.51
N ASP A 430 3.03 -21.66 -12.03
CA ASP A 430 1.73 -21.11 -12.43
C ASP A 430 1.30 -21.65 -13.81
N GLY A 431 0.09 -21.25 -14.25
CA GLY A 431 -0.45 -21.65 -15.55
C GLY A 431 0.36 -21.20 -16.78
N ALA A 432 1.31 -20.25 -16.61
CA ALA A 432 2.27 -19.86 -17.63
C ALA A 432 3.61 -20.61 -17.51
N GLY A 433 3.74 -21.53 -16.56
CA GLY A 433 4.95 -22.30 -16.32
C GLY A 433 6.04 -21.56 -15.53
N LEU A 434 5.74 -20.37 -14.99
CA LEU A 434 6.69 -19.61 -14.17
C LEU A 434 6.64 -20.07 -12.71
N ARG A 435 7.79 -20.14 -12.05
CA ARG A 435 7.88 -20.53 -10.62
C ARG A 435 7.07 -19.55 -9.77
N ARG A 436 6.24 -20.07 -8.84
CA ARG A 436 5.44 -19.27 -7.91
C ARG A 436 6.31 -18.67 -6.81
N ALA A 437 5.89 -17.52 -6.28
CA ALA A 437 6.52 -16.95 -5.12
C ALA A 437 6.17 -17.72 -3.85
N ILE A 438 7.11 -17.75 -2.90
CA ILE A 438 6.90 -18.12 -1.50
C ILE A 438 7.10 -16.85 -0.68
N ILE A 439 6.19 -16.56 0.24
CA ILE A 439 6.23 -15.42 1.15
C ILE A 439 6.59 -15.95 2.55
N ASP A 440 7.80 -15.64 3.01
CA ASP A 440 8.25 -15.85 4.39
C ASP A 440 8.33 -14.48 5.07
N TRP A 441 7.16 -13.93 5.41
CA TRP A 441 7.09 -12.66 6.13
C TRP A 441 7.31 -12.88 7.62
N ARG A 442 8.14 -12.05 8.23
CA ARG A 442 8.48 -12.13 9.64
C ARG A 442 8.23 -10.82 10.35
N CYS A 443 7.41 -10.88 11.40
CA CYS A 443 7.20 -9.83 12.38
C CYS A 443 7.84 -10.30 13.70
N THR A 444 8.80 -9.56 14.18
CA THR A 444 9.55 -9.93 15.40
C THR A 444 8.77 -9.58 16.67
N ALA A 445 9.18 -10.16 17.81
CA ALA A 445 8.65 -9.75 19.11
C ALA A 445 9.00 -8.27 19.41
N GLU A 446 10.16 -7.82 18.92
CA GLU A 446 10.60 -6.44 19.08
C GLU A 446 9.76 -5.45 18.27
N ASP A 447 9.39 -5.77 17.02
CA ASP A 447 8.43 -4.98 16.24
C ASP A 447 7.14 -4.77 17.04
N ARG A 448 6.58 -5.83 17.60
CA ARG A 448 5.34 -5.76 18.38
C ARG A 448 5.50 -4.97 19.68
N ALA A 449 6.60 -5.18 20.39
CA ALA A 449 6.90 -4.44 21.61
C ALA A 449 7.04 -2.93 21.35
N ARG A 450 7.72 -2.53 20.26
CA ARG A 450 7.84 -1.13 19.86
C ARG A 450 6.48 -0.50 19.52
N MET A 451 5.58 -1.25 18.86
CA MET A 451 4.23 -0.76 18.59
C MET A 451 3.44 -0.52 19.88
N ILE A 452 3.45 -1.46 20.80
CA ILE A 452 2.80 -1.33 22.12
C ILE A 452 3.38 -0.15 22.90
N ALA A 453 4.70 -0.02 22.94
CA ALA A 453 5.39 1.09 23.61
C ALA A 453 4.99 2.44 23.00
N GLY A 454 4.94 2.54 21.67
CA GLY A 454 4.50 3.74 20.97
C GLY A 454 3.05 4.12 21.27
N VAL A 455 2.13 3.15 21.33
CA VAL A 455 0.74 3.40 21.76
C VAL A 455 0.70 3.94 23.19
N ARG A 456 1.52 3.40 24.11
CA ARG A 456 1.61 3.89 25.49
C ARG A 456 2.16 5.32 25.57
N VAL A 457 3.14 5.68 24.75
CA VAL A 457 3.65 7.07 24.66
C VAL A 457 2.57 8.01 24.17
N ILE A 458 1.86 7.65 23.11
CA ILE A 458 0.73 8.46 22.60
C ILE A 458 -0.36 8.57 23.68
N ALA A 459 -0.72 7.47 24.34
CA ALA A 459 -1.72 7.45 25.41
C ALA A 459 -1.34 8.39 26.55
N ALA A 460 -0.10 8.32 27.02
CA ALA A 460 0.39 9.18 28.10
C ALA A 460 0.30 10.68 27.73
N ALA A 461 0.67 11.04 26.48
CA ALA A 461 0.60 12.43 26.01
C ALA A 461 -0.86 12.93 25.89
N VAL A 462 -1.74 12.11 25.28
CA VAL A 462 -3.16 12.44 25.15
C VAL A 462 -3.84 12.56 26.52
N ASN A 463 -3.56 11.63 27.44
CA ASN A 463 -4.14 11.66 28.78
C ASN A 463 -3.68 12.88 29.59
N ARG A 464 -2.42 13.31 29.45
CA ARG A 464 -1.93 14.56 30.07
C ARG A 464 -2.63 15.81 29.53
N SER A 465 -3.11 15.81 28.30
CA SER A 465 -3.81 16.95 27.72
C SER A 465 -5.18 17.22 28.37
N GLY A 466 -5.78 16.21 28.99
CA GLY A 466 -7.12 16.29 29.59
C GLY A 466 -8.28 16.35 28.59
N VAL A 467 -8.00 16.33 27.28
CA VAL A 467 -9.01 16.48 26.20
C VAL A 467 -9.62 15.14 25.82
N ALA A 468 -8.88 14.08 25.99
CA ALA A 468 -9.32 12.71 25.76
C ALA A 468 -8.56 11.75 26.69
N THR A 469 -9.08 10.54 26.85
CA THR A 469 -8.39 9.45 27.55
C THR A 469 -8.18 8.28 26.60
N ILE A 470 -6.93 7.89 26.43
CA ILE A 470 -6.59 6.63 25.76
C ILE A 470 -6.36 5.57 26.82
N THR A 471 -7.03 4.42 26.66
CA THR A 471 -6.86 3.24 27.52
C THR A 471 -6.32 2.08 26.68
N LEU A 472 -5.29 1.43 27.19
CA LEU A 472 -4.73 0.19 26.68
C LEU A 472 -4.52 -0.77 27.85
N ALA A 473 -5.32 -1.82 27.93
CA ALA A 473 -5.17 -2.87 28.91
C ALA A 473 -3.97 -3.78 28.57
N ASP A 474 -3.26 -4.27 29.59
CA ASP A 474 -2.10 -5.15 29.37
C ASP A 474 -2.50 -6.48 28.72
N GLU A 475 -3.68 -7.01 29.05
CA GLU A 475 -4.23 -8.22 28.43
C GLU A 475 -4.54 -8.00 26.94
N GLU A 476 -5.04 -6.82 26.56
CA GLU A 476 -5.28 -6.44 25.17
C GLU A 476 -3.97 -6.32 24.39
N ALA A 477 -2.98 -5.66 24.97
CA ALA A 477 -1.64 -5.53 24.39
C ALA A 477 -0.98 -6.89 24.18
N GLN A 478 -1.09 -7.79 25.16
CA GLN A 478 -0.58 -9.14 25.06
C GLN A 478 -1.32 -9.95 23.97
N ALA A 479 -2.64 -9.90 23.95
CA ALA A 479 -3.45 -10.60 22.94
C ALA A 479 -3.11 -10.14 21.53
N TRP A 480 -2.93 -8.83 21.31
CA TRP A 480 -2.50 -8.28 20.02
C TRP A 480 -1.09 -8.75 19.64
N SER A 481 -0.18 -8.85 20.62
CA SER A 481 1.17 -9.37 20.40
C SER A 481 1.19 -10.84 20.02
N ASP A 482 0.35 -11.65 20.64
CA ASP A 482 0.32 -13.10 20.45
C ASP A 482 -0.43 -13.50 19.15
N HIS A 483 -1.42 -12.71 18.78
CA HIS A 483 -2.30 -12.97 17.63
C HIS A 483 -2.36 -11.74 16.69
N PRO A 484 -1.26 -11.42 15.97
CA PRO A 484 -1.25 -10.29 15.06
C PRO A 484 -2.27 -10.49 13.92
N VAL A 485 -2.97 -9.42 13.55
CA VAL A 485 -3.87 -9.43 12.39
C VAL A 485 -3.07 -9.71 11.12
N PRO A 486 -3.54 -10.62 10.25
CA PRO A 486 -2.86 -10.88 8.98
C PRO A 486 -2.73 -9.60 8.15
N VAL A 487 -1.48 -9.23 7.84
CA VAL A 487 -1.13 -8.07 6.99
C VAL A 487 -0.89 -8.49 5.55
N GLY A 488 -0.60 -7.56 4.66
CA GLY A 488 -0.27 -7.84 3.26
C GLY A 488 -0.88 -6.85 2.26
N GLY A 489 -1.28 -5.67 2.74
CA GLY A 489 -1.77 -4.59 1.87
C GLY A 489 -0.66 -3.79 1.18
N HIS A 490 0.55 -3.76 1.76
CA HIS A 490 1.69 -2.98 1.29
C HIS A 490 2.93 -3.86 1.21
N HIS A 491 3.40 -4.16 -0.02
CA HIS A 491 4.55 -5.02 -0.28
C HIS A 491 5.79 -4.19 -0.58
N ILE A 492 6.73 -4.11 0.37
CA ILE A 492 7.83 -3.14 0.41
C ILE A 492 9.18 -3.86 0.56
N GLY A 493 10.25 -3.31 -0.01
CA GLY A 493 11.64 -3.60 0.35
C GLY A 493 12.30 -4.77 -0.35
N THR A 494 11.63 -5.53 -1.19
CA THR A 494 12.14 -6.78 -1.80
C THR A 494 13.28 -6.60 -2.82
N ALA A 495 13.54 -5.37 -3.23
CA ALA A 495 14.66 -4.99 -4.09
C ALA A 495 15.21 -3.62 -3.65
N ARG A 496 15.46 -3.50 -2.34
CA ARG A 496 15.75 -2.23 -1.64
C ARG A 496 16.97 -1.49 -2.20
N MET A 497 16.89 -0.15 -2.16
CA MET A 497 18.02 0.74 -2.42
C MET A 497 19.07 0.63 -1.32
N ALA A 498 20.36 0.78 -1.68
CA ALA A 498 21.47 0.90 -0.73
C ALA A 498 22.68 1.59 -1.39
N ASP A 499 23.69 1.92 -0.56
CA ASP A 499 24.96 2.46 -1.05
C ASP A 499 25.84 1.39 -1.70
N THR A 500 25.68 0.13 -1.33
CA THR A 500 26.52 -0.96 -1.79
C THR A 500 25.73 -2.23 -2.15
N PRO A 501 26.24 -3.08 -3.04
CA PRO A 501 25.57 -4.33 -3.42
C PRO A 501 25.50 -5.38 -2.28
N THR A 502 26.23 -5.20 -1.20
CA THR A 502 26.18 -6.05 0.00
C THR A 502 25.07 -5.66 0.97
N GLU A 503 24.44 -4.50 0.78
CA GLU A 503 23.40 -3.94 1.63
C GLU A 503 22.05 -3.85 0.94
N GLY A 504 22.01 -3.84 -0.41
CA GLY A 504 20.79 -3.75 -1.19
C GLY A 504 20.89 -4.34 -2.59
N VAL A 505 19.81 -4.17 -3.33
CA VAL A 505 19.65 -4.71 -4.69
C VAL A 505 19.86 -3.65 -5.76
N CYS A 506 19.55 -2.40 -5.46
CA CYS A 506 19.74 -1.29 -6.38
C CYS A 506 20.38 -0.07 -5.69
N ASP A 507 20.98 0.78 -6.50
CA ASP A 507 21.64 2.01 -6.05
C ASP A 507 20.66 3.17 -5.79
N ALA A 508 21.19 4.34 -5.48
CA ALA A 508 20.45 5.58 -5.27
C ALA A 508 19.59 6.03 -6.47
N ASN A 509 19.91 5.59 -7.68
CA ASN A 509 19.13 5.84 -8.91
C ASN A 509 18.19 4.70 -9.26
N ALA A 510 18.04 3.73 -8.35
CA ALA A 510 17.28 2.50 -8.54
C ALA A 510 17.82 1.58 -9.65
N GLU A 511 19.07 1.73 -10.07
CA GLU A 511 19.76 0.81 -10.99
C GLU A 511 20.21 -0.43 -10.24
N VAL A 512 19.93 -1.62 -10.79
CA VAL A 512 20.21 -2.90 -10.15
C VAL A 512 21.72 -3.17 -10.16
N PHE A 513 22.29 -3.43 -9.00
CA PHE A 513 23.70 -3.75 -8.89
C PHE A 513 24.09 -4.98 -9.73
N GLY A 514 25.19 -4.85 -10.47
CA GLY A 514 25.73 -5.89 -11.33
C GLY A 514 25.00 -6.07 -12.68
N THR A 515 24.00 -5.26 -12.99
CA THR A 515 23.31 -5.28 -14.28
C THR A 515 22.97 -3.86 -14.70
N ARG A 516 23.77 -3.29 -15.61
CA ARG A 516 23.52 -1.93 -16.13
C ARG A 516 22.20 -1.84 -16.86
N ASP A 517 21.61 -0.65 -16.85
CA ASP A 517 20.38 -0.32 -17.58
C ASP A 517 19.13 -1.14 -17.15
N LEU A 518 19.20 -1.76 -15.97
CA LEU A 518 18.09 -2.41 -15.31
C LEU A 518 17.68 -1.61 -14.06
N TYR A 519 16.46 -1.12 -14.00
CA TYR A 519 15.97 -0.24 -12.93
C TYR A 519 14.75 -0.82 -12.24
N ILE A 520 14.55 -0.42 -10.98
CA ILE A 520 13.37 -0.79 -10.18
C ILE A 520 12.49 0.46 -9.95
N ALA A 521 11.23 0.39 -10.36
CA ALA A 521 10.23 1.42 -10.06
C ALA A 521 9.17 0.88 -9.10
N GLY A 522 9.00 1.54 -7.95
CA GLY A 522 7.97 1.18 -6.98
C GLY A 522 8.50 0.86 -5.60
N ALA A 523 7.58 0.44 -4.71
CA ALA A 523 7.89 0.20 -3.30
C ALA A 523 8.83 -1.00 -3.04
N ALA A 524 9.10 -1.83 -4.05
CA ALA A 524 10.15 -2.86 -3.96
C ALA A 524 11.52 -2.26 -3.63
N ALA A 525 11.80 -1.04 -4.12
CA ALA A 525 13.07 -0.34 -3.92
C ALA A 525 13.19 0.38 -2.56
N PHE A 526 12.15 0.45 -1.75
CA PHE A 526 12.17 1.18 -0.48
C PHE A 526 12.98 0.44 0.59
N PRO A 527 13.93 1.11 1.27
CA PRO A 527 14.62 0.55 2.44
C PRO A 527 13.76 0.47 3.69
N THR A 528 12.76 1.35 3.82
CA THR A 528 11.85 1.43 4.98
C THR A 528 10.40 1.40 4.55
N SER A 529 9.51 0.92 5.42
CA SER A 529 8.07 0.96 5.17
C SER A 529 7.44 2.30 5.55
N SER A 530 8.02 3.06 6.49
CA SER A 530 7.32 4.13 7.18
C SER A 530 5.99 3.64 7.79
N PHE A 531 5.20 4.51 8.39
CA PHE A 531 3.78 4.24 8.68
C PHE A 531 2.88 4.66 7.52
N ALA A 532 3.39 5.48 6.60
CA ALA A 532 2.62 6.08 5.52
C ALA A 532 2.36 5.09 4.38
N ASN A 533 1.15 5.16 3.80
CA ASN A 533 0.83 4.35 2.63
C ASN A 533 1.82 4.63 1.49
N PRO A 534 2.46 3.63 0.87
CA PRO A 534 3.63 3.82 0.01
C PRO A 534 3.35 4.52 -1.32
N THR A 535 2.07 4.60 -1.76
CA THR A 535 1.72 5.00 -3.12
C THR A 535 2.17 6.42 -3.47
N LEU A 536 2.06 7.39 -2.56
CA LEU A 536 2.48 8.76 -2.85
C LEU A 536 4.00 8.85 -3.02
N THR A 537 4.77 8.28 -2.11
CA THR A 537 6.23 8.26 -2.17
C THR A 537 6.74 7.42 -3.35
N LEU A 538 6.04 6.32 -3.66
CA LEU A 538 6.29 5.53 -4.87
C LEU A 538 6.16 6.37 -6.15
N LEU A 539 5.13 7.21 -6.27
CA LEU A 539 4.95 8.11 -7.42
C LEU A 539 6.06 9.16 -7.47
N ALA A 540 6.43 9.74 -6.33
CA ALA A 540 7.52 10.72 -6.24
C ALA A 540 8.87 10.13 -6.67
N LEU A 541 9.21 8.93 -6.18
CA LEU A 541 10.44 8.21 -6.59
C LEU A 541 10.41 7.80 -8.06
N THR A 542 9.22 7.44 -8.59
CA THR A 542 9.07 7.15 -10.02
C THR A 542 9.33 8.37 -10.88
N LEU A 543 8.90 9.56 -10.44
CA LEU A 543 9.19 10.82 -11.13
C LEU A 543 10.68 11.18 -11.05
N ARG A 544 11.33 10.92 -9.90
CA ARG A 544 12.79 11.07 -9.75
C ARG A 544 13.54 10.13 -10.72
N LEU A 545 13.12 8.87 -10.82
CA LEU A 545 13.68 7.93 -11.80
C LEU A 545 13.45 8.40 -13.25
N ALA A 546 12.26 8.92 -13.57
CA ALA A 546 11.98 9.48 -14.89
C ALA A 546 12.92 10.65 -15.24
N GLU A 547 13.21 11.54 -14.28
CA GLU A 547 14.17 12.63 -14.45
C GLU A 547 15.59 12.07 -14.72
N HIS A 548 16.03 11.07 -13.97
CA HIS A 548 17.31 10.39 -14.17
C HIS A 548 17.40 9.76 -15.57
N LEU A 549 16.40 8.98 -15.99
CA LEU A 549 16.40 8.30 -17.30
C LEU A 549 16.29 9.23 -18.50
N ARG A 550 15.88 10.48 -18.31
CA ARG A 550 15.87 11.51 -19.37
C ARG A 550 17.22 12.18 -19.53
N THR A 551 18.03 12.23 -18.49
CA THR A 551 19.34 12.92 -18.46
C THR A 551 20.51 11.97 -18.67
N ALA A 552 20.38 10.70 -18.28
CA ALA A 552 21.37 9.65 -18.54
C ALA A 552 21.42 9.37 -20.06
N ARG A 553 22.59 9.57 -20.66
CA ARG A 553 22.88 9.30 -22.08
C ARG A 553 23.50 7.92 -22.25
#